data_7bff6cc1662c3670d2671096ad4327df
#
_entry.id   7bff6cc1662c3670d2671096ad4327df
#
_cell.length_a   1.000
_cell.length_b   1.000
_cell.length_c   1.000
_cell.angle_alpha   90.00
_cell.angle_beta   90.00
_cell.angle_gamma   90.00
#
_symmetry.space_group_name_H-M   'P 1'
#
loop_
_entity.id
_entity.type
_entity.pdbx_description
1 polymer ?
#
loop_
_entity_poly.entity_id
_entity_poly.type
_entity_poly.pdbx_seq_one_letter_code
_entity_poly.pdbx_strand_id
1 'polypeptide(L)'
;MSTHDNAARDRRESEALHATLTPQELRQEVASGLILDILQERRSERRWKRVRRIGTAALVGVGLLVYVASYAGILGYRALPVSDTVAVVPINGAIESGTAASADALNPLLTRLFEAEKVKGIVLLINSGGGSPSEAERITRLIDEQRIRTGKPVYAACSGMCASAAYLIALHTDRIYAGEYSWTGSIGAIMKGWDLQAVLQKFDIDQRVFASGSMKDLMNPFKPMSTEMQRKLDALVAQTAQSFIAEVKERRGARLDADTDLFSGEVWTGRESLRLGLVDEIGTLEQLLATHFEGVPSSTFVPKRRTNSFFEAILSQTVVALRDTLAATEYEVTL
;
A
#
# COMPACT_ATOMS: atom_id res chain seq x y z
N MET A 1 -17.74 25.27 62.98
CA MET A 1 -17.89 24.90 64.41
C MET A 1 -19.04 23.92 64.56
N SER A 2 -19.02 22.73 63.99
CA SER A 2 -20.19 21.80 64.00
C SER A 2 -19.84 20.30 63.84
N THR A 3 -18.69 19.89 63.41
CA THR A 3 -18.38 18.45 63.20
C THR A 3 -17.60 17.82 64.38
N HIS A 4 -16.91 18.61 65.19
CA HIS A 4 -16.21 18.14 66.39
C HIS A 4 -17.15 17.93 67.60
N ASP A 5 -18.22 18.74 67.73
CA ASP A 5 -19.17 18.59 68.81
C ASP A 5 -20.06 17.37 68.67
N ASN A 6 -20.44 17.01 67.46
CA ASN A 6 -21.28 15.81 67.20
C ASN A 6 -20.48 14.52 67.49
N ALA A 7 -19.19 14.46 67.15
CA ALA A 7 -18.34 13.29 67.43
C ALA A 7 -18.08 13.09 68.93
N ALA A 8 -18.01 14.18 69.68
CA ALA A 8 -17.86 14.12 71.16
C ALA A 8 -19.15 13.71 71.85
N ARG A 9 -20.31 14.09 71.33
CA ARG A 9 -21.62 13.70 71.80
C ARG A 9 -21.93 12.23 71.53
N ASP A 10 -21.68 11.76 70.34
CA ASP A 10 -21.80 10.34 69.95
C ASP A 10 -20.93 9.42 70.78
N ARG A 11 -19.69 9.84 71.12
CA ARG A 11 -18.81 9.08 72.05
C ARG A 11 -19.35 8.97 73.43
N ARG A 12 -19.89 10.06 74.03
CA ARG A 12 -20.47 10.04 75.39
C ARG A 12 -21.77 9.22 75.42
N GLU A 13 -22.62 9.26 74.42
CA GLU A 13 -23.82 8.43 74.33
C GLU A 13 -23.48 6.95 74.17
N SER A 14 -22.44 6.61 73.39
CA SER A 14 -21.91 5.25 73.25
C SER A 14 -21.29 4.74 74.56
N GLU A 15 -20.50 5.54 75.29
CA GLU A 15 -19.91 5.17 76.58
C GLU A 15 -21.02 5.00 77.65
N ALA A 16 -22.06 5.80 77.68
CA ALA A 16 -23.22 5.66 78.59
C ALA A 16 -24.03 4.40 78.27
N LEU A 17 -24.20 4.04 77.01
CA LEU A 17 -24.87 2.82 76.54
C LEU A 17 -24.11 1.57 76.99
N HIS A 18 -22.80 1.58 76.82
CA HIS A 18 -21.93 0.45 77.21
C HIS A 18 -21.85 0.24 78.74
N ALA A 19 -22.06 1.31 79.55
CA ALA A 19 -22.06 1.23 81.01
C ALA A 19 -23.31 0.55 81.60
N THR A 20 -24.38 0.36 80.81
CA THR A 20 -25.66 -0.26 81.26
C THR A 20 -25.82 -1.71 80.79
N LEU A 21 -24.94 -2.22 79.90
CA LEU A 21 -25.03 -3.56 79.37
C LEU A 21 -24.41 -4.61 80.31
N THR A 22 -25.08 -5.75 80.44
CA THR A 22 -24.50 -6.89 81.14
C THR A 22 -23.30 -7.48 80.35
N PRO A 23 -22.38 -8.18 81.06
CA PRO A 23 -21.20 -8.79 80.41
C PRO A 23 -21.54 -9.77 79.28
N GLN A 24 -22.76 -10.31 79.25
CA GLN A 24 -23.23 -11.19 78.19
C GLN A 24 -23.74 -10.38 76.95
N GLU A 25 -24.44 -9.27 77.19
CA GLU A 25 -24.88 -8.41 76.11
C GLU A 25 -23.71 -7.71 75.39
N LEU A 26 -22.72 -7.28 76.15
CA LEU A 26 -21.48 -6.69 75.58
C LEU A 26 -20.73 -7.68 74.67
N ARG A 27 -20.65 -8.96 75.08
CA ARG A 27 -20.03 -10.01 74.27
C ARG A 27 -20.82 -10.30 72.98
N GLN A 28 -22.17 -10.23 73.05
CA GLN A 28 -23.02 -10.44 71.85
C GLN A 28 -22.89 -9.26 70.87
N GLU A 29 -22.83 -8.03 71.38
CA GLU A 29 -22.69 -6.85 70.56
C GLU A 29 -21.34 -6.77 69.86
N VAL A 30 -20.26 -7.08 70.60
CA VAL A 30 -18.90 -7.17 69.99
C VAL A 30 -18.81 -8.31 68.98
N ALA A 31 -19.44 -9.46 69.27
CA ALA A 31 -19.47 -10.60 68.34
C ALA A 31 -20.26 -10.29 67.06
N SER A 32 -21.45 -9.61 67.19
CA SER A 32 -22.21 -9.22 66.01
C SER A 32 -21.51 -8.15 65.18
N GLY A 33 -20.87 -7.16 65.82
CA GLY A 33 -20.05 -6.18 65.09
C GLY A 33 -18.89 -6.80 64.31
N LEU A 34 -18.18 -7.76 64.93
CA LEU A 34 -17.08 -8.46 64.30
C LEU A 34 -17.53 -9.32 63.11
N ILE A 35 -18.70 -9.96 63.24
CA ILE A 35 -19.30 -10.75 62.16
C ILE A 35 -19.70 -9.85 60.99
N LEU A 36 -20.30 -8.67 61.28
CA LEU A 36 -20.65 -7.70 60.24
C LEU A 36 -19.44 -7.15 59.52
N ASP A 37 -18.36 -6.83 60.19
CA ASP A 37 -17.10 -6.37 59.63
C ASP A 37 -16.48 -7.44 58.74
N ILE A 38 -16.40 -8.69 59.20
CA ILE A 38 -15.87 -9.82 58.38
C ILE A 38 -16.75 -10.04 57.12
N LEU A 39 -18.07 -9.89 57.24
CA LEU A 39 -18.97 -10.05 56.09
C LEU A 39 -18.82 -8.89 55.09
N GLN A 40 -18.62 -7.66 55.56
CA GLN A 40 -18.36 -6.50 54.70
C GLN A 40 -17.01 -6.63 53.99
N GLU A 41 -15.95 -7.02 54.71
CA GLU A 41 -14.64 -7.23 54.15
C GLU A 41 -14.65 -8.34 53.05
N ARG A 42 -15.30 -9.47 53.31
CA ARG A 42 -15.48 -10.53 52.32
C ARG A 42 -16.32 -10.11 51.11
N ARG A 43 -17.30 -9.20 51.29
CA ARG A 43 -18.10 -8.65 50.19
C ARG A 43 -17.26 -7.69 49.34
N SER A 44 -16.42 -6.85 49.95
CA SER A 44 -15.55 -5.93 49.26
C SER A 44 -14.47 -6.67 48.46
N GLU A 45 -13.83 -7.70 49.05
CA GLU A 45 -12.87 -8.56 48.38
C GLU A 45 -13.48 -9.30 47.18
N ARG A 46 -14.70 -9.83 47.29
CA ARG A 46 -15.38 -10.50 46.17
C ARG A 46 -15.69 -9.53 45.03
N ARG A 47 -16.10 -8.27 45.38
CA ARG A 47 -16.30 -7.22 44.38
C ARG A 47 -15.00 -6.84 43.70
N TRP A 48 -13.92 -6.65 44.45
CA TRP A 48 -12.61 -6.29 43.94
C TRP A 48 -12.02 -7.41 43.07
N LYS A 49 -12.18 -8.67 43.46
CA LYS A 49 -11.79 -9.83 42.65
C LYS A 49 -12.57 -9.93 41.32
N ARG A 50 -13.88 -9.58 41.33
CA ARG A 50 -14.70 -9.51 40.11
C ARG A 50 -14.25 -8.37 39.18
N VAL A 51 -14.09 -7.16 39.73
CA VAL A 51 -13.63 -6.00 38.95
C VAL A 51 -12.28 -6.27 38.32
N ARG A 52 -11.34 -6.86 39.08
CA ARG A 52 -10.03 -7.22 38.54
C ARG A 52 -10.10 -8.29 37.44
N ARG A 53 -10.96 -9.31 37.59
CA ARG A 53 -11.18 -10.34 36.56
C ARG A 53 -11.81 -9.75 35.29
N ILE A 54 -12.79 -8.87 35.42
CA ILE A 54 -13.42 -8.19 34.29
C ILE A 54 -12.41 -7.26 33.61
N GLY A 55 -11.63 -6.50 34.37
CA GLY A 55 -10.59 -5.63 33.85
C GLY A 55 -9.50 -6.39 33.09
N THR A 56 -9.00 -7.52 33.63
CA THR A 56 -8.05 -8.36 32.93
C THR A 56 -8.63 -9.01 31.68
N ALA A 57 -9.88 -9.49 31.74
CA ALA A 57 -10.56 -10.05 30.55
C ALA A 57 -10.76 -9.00 29.47
N ALA A 58 -11.14 -7.77 29.83
CA ALA A 58 -11.28 -6.66 28.89
C ALA A 58 -9.93 -6.29 28.24
N LEU A 59 -8.87 -6.23 29.04
CA LEU A 59 -7.52 -5.92 28.56
C LEU A 59 -6.99 -6.98 27.60
N VAL A 60 -7.21 -8.27 27.92
CA VAL A 60 -6.88 -9.39 27.02
C VAL A 60 -7.71 -9.34 25.75
N GLY A 61 -9.02 -9.03 25.85
CA GLY A 61 -9.90 -8.88 24.69
C GLY A 61 -9.49 -7.74 23.77
N VAL A 62 -9.12 -6.58 24.32
CA VAL A 62 -8.58 -5.46 23.53
C VAL A 62 -7.25 -5.84 22.89
N GLY A 63 -6.35 -6.49 23.64
CA GLY A 63 -5.06 -6.96 23.11
C GLY A 63 -5.24 -7.95 21.94
N LEU A 64 -6.18 -8.90 22.08
CA LEU A 64 -6.53 -9.84 21.02
C LEU A 64 -7.13 -9.13 19.80
N LEU A 65 -7.99 -8.15 20.01
CA LEU A 65 -8.62 -7.37 18.93
C LEU A 65 -7.58 -6.55 18.18
N VAL A 66 -6.65 -5.87 18.89
CA VAL A 66 -5.53 -5.16 18.29
C VAL A 66 -4.61 -6.12 17.53
N TYR A 67 -4.33 -7.29 18.09
CA TYR A 67 -3.53 -8.32 17.44
C TYR A 67 -4.18 -8.81 16.13
N VAL A 68 -5.48 -9.15 16.18
CA VAL A 68 -6.24 -9.58 14.99
C VAL A 68 -6.32 -8.47 13.95
N ALA A 69 -6.57 -7.23 14.35
CA ALA A 69 -6.60 -6.07 13.44
C ALA A 69 -5.22 -5.82 12.79
N SER A 70 -4.15 -5.92 13.58
CA SER A 70 -2.78 -5.81 13.07
C SER A 70 -2.44 -6.95 12.11
N TYR A 71 -2.82 -8.18 12.48
CA TYR A 71 -2.60 -9.36 11.65
C TYR A 71 -3.40 -9.28 10.34
N ALA A 72 -4.66 -8.85 10.38
CA ALA A 72 -5.47 -8.58 9.21
C ALA A 72 -4.83 -7.49 8.32
N GLY A 73 -4.28 -6.43 8.92
CA GLY A 73 -3.49 -5.41 8.23
C GLY A 73 -2.23 -5.98 7.56
N ILE A 74 -1.51 -6.89 8.21
CA ILE A 74 -0.34 -7.59 7.66
C ILE A 74 -0.76 -8.49 6.48
N LEU A 75 -1.88 -9.19 6.59
CA LEU A 75 -2.43 -10.02 5.51
C LEU A 75 -3.04 -9.21 4.35
N GLY A 76 -3.07 -7.89 4.44
CA GLY A 76 -3.57 -7.04 3.35
C GLY A 76 -5.07 -6.74 3.41
N TYR A 77 -5.77 -7.17 4.45
CA TYR A 77 -7.16 -6.78 4.68
C TYR A 77 -7.20 -5.30 5.12
N ARG A 78 -7.21 -4.38 4.16
CA ARG A 78 -7.61 -3.00 4.44
C ARG A 78 -9.13 -2.93 4.44
N ALA A 79 -9.69 -2.26 5.43
CA ALA A 79 -11.11 -1.95 5.43
C ALA A 79 -11.46 -1.19 4.14
N LEU A 80 -12.53 -1.60 3.47
CA LEU A 80 -13.10 -0.81 2.38
C LEU A 80 -13.55 0.54 2.92
N PRO A 81 -13.49 1.62 2.12
CA PRO A 81 -13.95 2.92 2.58
C PRO A 81 -15.42 2.87 2.99
N VAL A 82 -15.72 3.48 4.14
CA VAL A 82 -17.08 3.57 4.68
C VAL A 82 -17.83 4.83 4.21
N SER A 83 -17.11 5.81 3.68
CA SER A 83 -17.62 7.04 3.08
C SER A 83 -17.19 7.14 1.62
N ASP A 84 -17.90 7.96 0.86
CA ASP A 84 -17.57 8.22 -0.52
C ASP A 84 -16.14 8.78 -0.65
N THR A 85 -15.33 8.20 -1.53
CA THR A 85 -13.92 8.57 -1.70
C THR A 85 -13.45 8.30 -3.13
N VAL A 86 -12.39 9.00 -3.53
CA VAL A 86 -11.61 8.69 -4.75
C VAL A 86 -10.39 7.87 -4.34
N ALA A 87 -10.20 6.73 -4.98
CA ALA A 87 -9.05 5.88 -4.70
C ALA A 87 -7.83 6.33 -5.51
N VAL A 88 -6.78 6.76 -4.82
CA VAL A 88 -5.47 7.04 -5.43
C VAL A 88 -4.58 5.82 -5.27
N VAL A 89 -4.15 5.23 -6.39
CA VAL A 89 -3.29 4.04 -6.40
C VAL A 89 -1.93 4.40 -6.97
N PRO A 90 -0.87 4.44 -6.15
CA PRO A 90 0.48 4.74 -6.63
C PRO A 90 1.06 3.55 -7.41
N ILE A 91 1.65 3.85 -8.58
CA ILE A 91 2.44 2.93 -9.40
C ILE A 91 3.86 3.50 -9.47
N ASN A 92 4.71 3.07 -8.55
CA ASN A 92 6.05 3.61 -8.37
C ASN A 92 7.13 2.58 -8.69
N GLY A 93 8.19 3.02 -9.38
CA GLY A 93 9.35 2.18 -9.71
C GLY A 93 9.10 1.22 -10.86
N ALA A 94 9.90 0.15 -10.96
CA ALA A 94 9.82 -0.81 -12.06
C ALA A 94 8.55 -1.67 -12.00
N ILE A 95 7.89 -1.81 -13.14
CA ILE A 95 6.71 -2.70 -13.33
C ILE A 95 7.22 -4.10 -13.64
N GLU A 96 7.56 -4.85 -12.61
CA GLU A 96 8.19 -6.17 -12.72
C GLU A 96 7.59 -7.14 -11.69
N SER A 97 7.67 -8.42 -12.00
CA SER A 97 7.23 -9.46 -11.07
C SER A 97 7.94 -9.32 -9.72
N GLY A 98 7.17 -9.41 -8.61
CA GLY A 98 7.69 -9.28 -7.25
C GLY A 98 7.88 -7.85 -6.75
N THR A 99 7.59 -6.82 -7.56
CA THR A 99 7.57 -5.42 -7.12
C THR A 99 6.18 -5.01 -6.62
N ALA A 100 6.09 -3.83 -5.99
CA ALA A 100 4.80 -3.23 -5.62
C ALA A 100 3.99 -2.77 -6.85
N ALA A 101 4.65 -2.54 -7.99
CA ALA A 101 4.02 -2.18 -9.27
C ALA A 101 3.72 -3.39 -10.16
N SER A 102 3.87 -4.63 -9.66
CA SER A 102 3.52 -5.85 -10.39
C SER A 102 2.01 -6.04 -10.50
N ALA A 103 1.57 -6.80 -11.48
CA ALA A 103 0.17 -7.21 -11.61
C ALA A 103 -0.32 -8.01 -10.40
N ASP A 104 0.54 -8.84 -9.81
CA ASP A 104 0.19 -9.61 -8.60
C ASP A 104 -0.09 -8.72 -7.37
N ALA A 105 0.54 -7.53 -7.31
CA ALA A 105 0.30 -6.57 -6.24
C ALA A 105 -0.88 -5.64 -6.56
N LEU A 106 -1.00 -5.17 -7.80
CA LEU A 106 -1.99 -4.18 -8.23
C LEU A 106 -3.37 -4.79 -8.49
N ASN A 107 -3.46 -5.92 -9.19
CA ASN A 107 -4.74 -6.47 -9.64
C ASN A 107 -5.71 -6.82 -8.50
N PRO A 108 -5.28 -7.47 -7.39
CA PRO A 108 -6.18 -7.72 -6.28
C PRO A 108 -6.66 -6.43 -5.59
N LEU A 109 -5.82 -5.41 -5.54
CA LEU A 109 -6.18 -4.10 -5.00
C LEU A 109 -7.19 -3.40 -5.91
N LEU A 110 -6.90 -3.29 -7.21
CA LEU A 110 -7.77 -2.66 -8.19
C LEU A 110 -9.14 -3.34 -8.23
N THR A 111 -9.20 -4.69 -8.29
CA THR A 111 -10.46 -5.43 -8.26
C THR A 111 -11.33 -5.02 -7.06
N ARG A 112 -10.75 -4.98 -5.86
CA ARG A 112 -11.47 -4.57 -4.65
C ARG A 112 -11.96 -3.11 -4.71
N LEU A 113 -11.15 -2.20 -5.27
CA LEU A 113 -11.52 -0.79 -5.42
C LEU A 113 -12.64 -0.60 -6.45
N PHE A 114 -12.61 -1.35 -7.55
CA PHE A 114 -13.69 -1.36 -8.53
C PHE A 114 -15.01 -1.90 -7.96
N GLU A 115 -14.95 -2.88 -7.06
CA GLU A 115 -16.14 -3.47 -6.42
C GLU A 115 -16.69 -2.63 -5.27
N ALA A 116 -15.89 -1.78 -4.67
CA ALA A 116 -16.30 -0.98 -3.51
C ALA A 116 -17.28 0.15 -3.92
N GLU A 117 -18.54 0.12 -3.47
CA GLU A 117 -19.58 1.11 -3.80
C GLU A 117 -19.18 2.55 -3.41
N LYS A 118 -18.41 2.69 -2.33
CA LYS A 118 -17.96 3.98 -1.81
C LYS A 118 -16.79 4.58 -2.59
N VAL A 119 -16.16 3.83 -3.48
CA VAL A 119 -15.13 4.34 -4.40
C VAL A 119 -15.82 4.92 -5.64
N LYS A 120 -15.74 6.25 -5.81
CA LYS A 120 -16.39 6.98 -6.90
C LYS A 120 -15.55 7.04 -8.18
N GLY A 121 -14.27 6.81 -8.08
CA GLY A 121 -13.32 6.73 -9.18
C GLY A 121 -11.95 6.30 -8.69
N ILE A 122 -11.08 5.96 -9.63
CA ILE A 122 -9.73 5.51 -9.38
C ILE A 122 -8.75 6.44 -10.11
N VAL A 123 -7.73 6.90 -9.41
CA VAL A 123 -6.61 7.65 -10.01
C VAL A 123 -5.34 6.84 -9.85
N LEU A 124 -4.74 6.47 -10.96
CA LEU A 124 -3.42 5.85 -11.00
C LEU A 124 -2.37 6.96 -10.93
N LEU A 125 -1.70 7.08 -9.78
CA LEU A 125 -0.61 8.03 -9.60
C LEU A 125 0.70 7.38 -10.04
N ILE A 126 1.17 7.73 -11.24
CA ILE A 126 2.25 7.02 -11.90
C ILE A 126 3.57 7.78 -11.77
N ASN A 127 4.58 7.09 -11.23
CA ASN A 127 5.99 7.49 -11.26
C ASN A 127 6.87 6.28 -11.55
N SER A 128 6.92 5.88 -12.83
CA SER A 128 7.58 4.66 -13.28
C SER A 128 8.20 4.82 -14.67
N GLY A 129 9.40 4.34 -14.83
CA GLY A 129 10.08 4.26 -16.13
C GLY A 129 9.63 3.08 -17.01
N GLY A 130 8.63 2.30 -16.54
CA GLY A 130 8.16 1.11 -17.23
C GLY A 130 8.71 -0.18 -16.64
N GLY A 131 8.83 -1.21 -17.48
CA GLY A 131 9.28 -2.55 -17.07
C GLY A 131 8.75 -3.63 -18.00
N SER A 132 8.27 -4.74 -17.44
CA SER A 132 7.79 -5.89 -18.19
C SER A 132 6.49 -5.61 -18.95
N PRO A 133 6.46 -5.79 -20.27
CA PRO A 133 5.23 -5.65 -21.05
C PRO A 133 4.12 -6.61 -20.60
N SER A 134 4.46 -7.84 -20.22
CA SER A 134 3.48 -8.82 -19.75
C SER A 134 2.85 -8.46 -18.40
N GLU A 135 3.58 -7.80 -17.50
CA GLU A 135 2.99 -7.26 -16.28
C GLU A 135 2.02 -6.12 -16.59
N ALA A 136 2.41 -5.20 -17.50
CA ALA A 136 1.53 -4.12 -17.94
C ALA A 136 0.26 -4.66 -18.62
N GLU A 137 0.38 -5.65 -19.50
CA GLU A 137 -0.77 -6.30 -20.17
C GLU A 137 -1.77 -6.87 -19.14
N ARG A 138 -1.30 -7.55 -18.11
CA ARG A 138 -2.16 -8.09 -17.05
C ARG A 138 -2.91 -6.99 -16.29
N ILE A 139 -2.28 -5.84 -16.08
CA ILE A 139 -2.88 -4.69 -15.40
C ILE A 139 -3.90 -4.01 -16.31
N THR A 140 -3.55 -3.76 -17.58
CA THR A 140 -4.41 -3.07 -18.53
C THR A 140 -5.67 -3.86 -18.85
N ARG A 141 -5.56 -5.18 -19.04
CA ARG A 141 -6.71 -6.06 -19.24
C ARG A 141 -7.68 -6.01 -18.05
N LEU A 142 -7.18 -6.03 -16.82
CA LEU A 142 -8.02 -5.88 -15.66
C LEU A 142 -8.73 -4.51 -15.64
N ILE A 143 -8.00 -3.43 -15.91
CA ILE A 143 -8.57 -2.08 -15.94
C ILE A 143 -9.71 -2.01 -16.95
N ASP A 144 -9.49 -2.46 -18.18
CA ASP A 144 -10.51 -2.43 -19.25
C ASP A 144 -11.74 -3.25 -18.87
N GLU A 145 -11.55 -4.48 -18.39
CA GLU A 145 -12.64 -5.35 -17.95
C GLU A 145 -13.48 -4.71 -16.83
N GLN A 146 -12.80 -4.19 -15.81
CA GLN A 146 -13.47 -3.62 -14.65
C GLN A 146 -14.17 -2.28 -14.98
N ARG A 147 -13.59 -1.46 -15.85
CA ARG A 147 -14.23 -0.22 -16.32
C ARG A 147 -15.54 -0.52 -17.04
N ILE A 148 -15.53 -1.50 -17.94
CA ILE A 148 -16.75 -1.93 -18.67
C ILE A 148 -17.78 -2.46 -17.68
N ARG A 149 -17.37 -3.29 -16.71
CA ARG A 149 -18.27 -3.94 -15.76
C ARG A 149 -18.88 -2.98 -14.74
N THR A 150 -18.12 -2.00 -14.27
CA THR A 150 -18.54 -1.14 -13.16
C THR A 150 -18.94 0.27 -13.56
N GLY A 151 -18.51 0.72 -14.74
CA GLY A 151 -18.69 2.10 -15.21
C GLY A 151 -17.89 3.14 -14.41
N LYS A 152 -16.99 2.72 -13.50
CA LYS A 152 -16.21 3.64 -12.69
C LYS A 152 -15.13 4.33 -13.52
N PRO A 153 -14.99 5.66 -13.41
CA PRO A 153 -13.94 6.39 -14.12
C PRO A 153 -12.55 6.05 -13.53
N VAL A 154 -11.59 5.93 -14.43
CA VAL A 154 -10.17 5.71 -14.12
C VAL A 154 -9.34 6.78 -14.81
N TYR A 155 -8.51 7.48 -14.06
CA TYR A 155 -7.62 8.50 -14.57
C TYR A 155 -6.16 8.16 -14.29
N ALA A 156 -5.24 8.58 -15.15
CA ALA A 156 -3.82 8.55 -14.89
C ALA A 156 -3.30 9.94 -14.54
N ALA A 157 -2.53 10.04 -13.47
CA ALA A 157 -1.77 11.23 -13.08
C ALA A 157 -0.28 10.90 -13.12
N CYS A 158 0.42 11.34 -14.15
CA CYS A 158 1.86 11.18 -14.32
C CYS A 158 2.59 12.24 -13.49
N SER A 159 3.16 11.86 -12.34
CA SER A 159 3.75 12.80 -11.36
C SER A 159 5.27 12.96 -11.46
N GLY A 160 5.93 12.10 -12.22
CA GLY A 160 7.38 12.12 -12.45
C GLY A 160 7.68 11.46 -13.78
N MET A 161 8.03 10.19 -13.77
CA MET A 161 8.19 9.39 -15.00
C MET A 161 6.93 8.54 -15.25
N CYS A 162 6.45 8.54 -16.48
CA CYS A 162 5.32 7.74 -16.94
C CYS A 162 5.65 7.22 -18.34
N ALA A 163 6.60 6.29 -18.43
CA ALA A 163 7.24 5.91 -19.66
C ALA A 163 7.14 4.41 -19.95
N SER A 164 7.20 4.01 -21.22
CA SER A 164 7.21 2.61 -21.65
C SER A 164 6.00 1.83 -21.10
N ALA A 165 6.17 0.72 -20.39
CA ALA A 165 5.09 -0.07 -19.79
C ALA A 165 4.19 0.75 -18.85
N ALA A 166 4.70 1.81 -18.20
CA ALA A 166 3.89 2.70 -17.38
C ALA A 166 2.96 3.59 -18.22
N TYR A 167 3.45 4.06 -19.36
CA TYR A 167 2.62 4.77 -20.34
C TYR A 167 1.58 3.85 -20.97
N LEU A 168 1.93 2.59 -21.24
CA LEU A 168 0.98 1.58 -21.69
C LEU A 168 -0.18 1.43 -20.70
N ILE A 169 0.08 1.39 -19.39
CA ILE A 169 -0.99 1.36 -18.39
C ILE A 169 -1.83 2.65 -18.42
N ALA A 170 -1.20 3.81 -18.55
CA ALA A 170 -1.90 5.08 -18.61
C ALA A 170 -2.86 5.18 -19.80
N LEU A 171 -2.51 4.58 -20.95
CA LEU A 171 -3.36 4.52 -22.15
C LEU A 171 -4.73 3.88 -21.92
N HIS A 172 -4.87 3.00 -20.90
CA HIS A 172 -6.12 2.30 -20.58
C HIS A 172 -6.99 3.05 -19.57
N THR A 173 -6.66 4.32 -19.31
CA THR A 173 -7.49 5.22 -18.48
C THR A 173 -8.35 6.13 -19.34
N ASP A 174 -9.33 6.80 -18.71
CA ASP A 174 -10.23 7.73 -19.42
C ASP A 174 -9.51 8.99 -19.88
N ARG A 175 -8.58 9.51 -19.06
CA ARG A 175 -7.71 10.63 -19.39
C ARG A 175 -6.35 10.47 -18.72
N ILE A 176 -5.34 11.02 -19.37
CA ILE A 176 -3.96 11.06 -18.91
C ILE A 176 -3.59 12.50 -18.58
N TYR A 177 -3.35 12.78 -17.31
CA TYR A 177 -2.78 14.02 -16.81
C TYR A 177 -1.28 13.88 -16.65
N ALA A 178 -0.52 14.87 -17.06
CA ALA A 178 0.92 14.91 -16.85
C ALA A 178 1.32 16.21 -16.16
N GLY A 179 2.17 16.14 -15.14
CA GLY A 179 2.84 17.33 -14.61
C GLY A 179 3.68 17.99 -15.68
N GLU A 180 3.83 19.30 -15.67
CA GLU A 180 4.60 20.04 -16.68
C GLU A 180 6.02 19.50 -16.85
N TYR A 181 6.65 19.10 -15.74
CA TYR A 181 8.02 18.56 -15.69
C TYR A 181 8.07 17.02 -15.65
N SER A 182 6.94 16.33 -15.73
CA SER A 182 6.94 14.87 -15.84
C SER A 182 7.37 14.43 -17.24
N TRP A 183 7.88 13.22 -17.33
CA TRP A 183 8.34 12.63 -18.58
C TRP A 183 7.44 11.49 -18.99
N THR A 184 6.97 11.52 -20.24
CA THR A 184 6.13 10.44 -20.81
C THR A 184 6.72 9.93 -22.12
N GLY A 185 6.13 8.87 -22.68
CA GLY A 185 6.59 8.28 -23.94
C GLY A 185 7.44 7.04 -23.74
N SER A 186 8.65 7.02 -24.28
CA SER A 186 9.48 5.81 -24.37
C SER A 186 8.70 4.66 -25.01
N ILE A 187 8.03 4.97 -26.15
CA ILE A 187 7.21 4.01 -26.88
C ILE A 187 8.14 3.16 -27.75
N GLY A 188 8.34 1.92 -27.31
CA GLY A 188 9.24 0.98 -27.95
C GLY A 188 9.51 -0.21 -27.04
N ALA A 189 10.42 -1.09 -27.49
CA ALA A 189 10.87 -2.24 -26.71
C ALA A 189 12.40 -2.30 -26.73
N ILE A 190 12.96 -2.79 -25.64
CA ILE A 190 14.40 -2.97 -25.50
C ILE A 190 14.70 -4.31 -24.84
N MET A 191 15.76 -4.99 -25.30
CA MET A 191 16.34 -6.15 -24.65
C MET A 191 17.81 -5.85 -24.38
N LYS A 192 18.27 -6.02 -23.14
CA LYS A 192 19.65 -5.75 -22.73
C LYS A 192 20.33 -7.04 -22.33
N GLY A 193 21.60 -7.21 -22.72
CA GLY A 193 22.44 -8.31 -22.32
C GLY A 193 23.92 -7.85 -22.19
N TRP A 194 24.72 -8.68 -21.58
CA TRP A 194 26.15 -8.46 -21.45
C TRP A 194 26.91 -9.38 -22.41
N ASP A 195 28.01 -8.93 -22.97
CA ASP A 195 29.01 -9.76 -23.65
C ASP A 195 30.26 -9.83 -22.76
N LEU A 196 30.48 -10.98 -22.16
CA LEU A 196 31.56 -11.24 -21.23
C LEU A 196 32.58 -12.22 -21.79
N GLN A 197 32.47 -12.62 -23.07
CA GLN A 197 33.37 -13.58 -23.70
C GLN A 197 34.85 -13.16 -23.59
N ALA A 198 35.15 -11.91 -23.92
CA ALA A 198 36.52 -11.41 -23.88
C ALA A 198 37.10 -11.39 -22.43
N VAL A 199 36.26 -11.27 -21.43
CA VAL A 199 36.70 -11.36 -20.04
C VAL A 199 37.11 -12.79 -19.69
N LEU A 200 36.31 -13.80 -20.05
CA LEU A 200 36.63 -15.21 -19.78
C LEU A 200 37.91 -15.65 -20.50
N GLN A 201 38.09 -15.23 -21.76
CA GLN A 201 39.27 -15.53 -22.52
C GLN A 201 40.57 -15.00 -21.88
N LYS A 202 40.55 -13.87 -21.19
CA LYS A 202 41.72 -13.34 -20.45
C LYS A 202 42.16 -14.22 -19.28
N PHE A 203 41.26 -15.06 -18.78
CA PHE A 203 41.54 -15.96 -17.67
C PHE A 203 41.63 -17.43 -18.07
N ASP A 204 41.71 -17.73 -19.38
CA ASP A 204 41.73 -19.10 -19.90
C ASP A 204 40.52 -19.94 -19.45
N ILE A 205 39.35 -19.30 -19.34
CA ILE A 205 38.12 -19.96 -18.92
C ILE A 205 37.21 -20.18 -20.13
N ASP A 206 36.84 -21.42 -20.40
CA ASP A 206 35.88 -21.82 -21.42
C ASP A 206 34.58 -22.33 -20.82
N GLN A 207 33.45 -21.82 -21.30
CA GLN A 207 32.13 -22.37 -20.95
C GLN A 207 31.80 -23.54 -21.91
N ARG A 208 31.48 -24.70 -21.34
CA ARG A 208 30.92 -25.86 -22.07
C ARG A 208 29.42 -25.86 -21.99
N VAL A 209 28.73 -25.73 -23.11
CA VAL A 209 27.26 -25.77 -23.18
C VAL A 209 26.82 -26.97 -24.01
N PHE A 210 25.94 -27.79 -23.45
CA PHE A 210 25.29 -28.90 -24.12
C PHE A 210 23.80 -28.56 -24.25
N ALA A 211 23.33 -28.24 -25.44
CA ALA A 211 21.98 -27.80 -25.68
C ALA A 211 21.29 -28.69 -26.74
N SER A 212 20.01 -28.98 -26.57
CA SER A 212 19.22 -29.76 -27.54
C SER A 212 18.87 -28.99 -28.82
N GLY A 213 19.15 -27.70 -28.87
CA GLY A 213 18.85 -26.84 -30.02
C GLY A 213 19.70 -25.56 -30.00
N SER A 214 20.07 -25.05 -31.20
CA SER A 214 20.95 -23.89 -31.36
C SER A 214 20.46 -22.60 -30.70
N MET A 215 19.15 -22.44 -30.53
CA MET A 215 18.52 -21.27 -29.90
C MET A 215 18.29 -21.37 -28.39
N LYS A 216 18.66 -22.50 -27.75
CA LYS A 216 18.49 -22.68 -26.30
C LYS A 216 19.39 -21.78 -25.48
N ASP A 217 20.43 -21.25 -26.06
CA ASP A 217 21.52 -20.49 -25.47
C ASP A 217 21.54 -19.03 -26.04
N LEU A 218 20.37 -18.59 -26.51
CA LEU A 218 20.18 -17.36 -27.30
C LEU A 218 20.79 -16.09 -26.67
N MET A 219 20.80 -15.97 -25.35
CA MET A 219 21.34 -14.80 -24.64
C MET A 219 22.51 -15.16 -23.73
N ASN A 220 23.31 -16.15 -24.11
CA ASN A 220 24.48 -16.53 -23.36
C ASN A 220 25.55 -15.44 -23.43
N PRO A 221 25.93 -14.78 -22.29
CA PRO A 221 26.89 -13.68 -22.30
C PRO A 221 28.33 -14.13 -22.47
N PHE A 222 28.59 -15.43 -22.43
CA PHE A 222 29.95 -16.00 -22.47
C PHE A 222 30.37 -16.56 -23.84
N LYS A 223 29.50 -16.41 -24.82
CA LYS A 223 29.75 -16.85 -26.20
C LYS A 223 29.44 -15.76 -27.20
N PRO A 224 30.11 -15.79 -28.38
CA PRO A 224 29.76 -14.87 -29.45
C PRO A 224 28.32 -15.15 -29.92
N MET A 225 27.60 -14.07 -30.17
CA MET A 225 26.24 -14.16 -30.70
C MET A 225 26.32 -14.46 -32.22
N SER A 226 25.65 -15.50 -32.68
CA SER A 226 25.53 -15.77 -34.09
C SER A 226 24.59 -14.77 -34.79
N THR A 227 24.80 -14.58 -36.11
CA THR A 227 23.91 -13.72 -36.93
C THR A 227 22.45 -14.20 -36.89
N GLU A 228 22.23 -15.50 -36.76
CA GLU A 228 20.88 -16.09 -36.64
C GLU A 228 20.24 -15.74 -35.31
N MET A 229 20.97 -15.84 -34.20
CA MET A 229 20.53 -15.44 -32.87
C MET A 229 20.20 -13.95 -32.83
N GLN A 230 21.07 -13.11 -33.38
CA GLN A 230 20.85 -11.66 -33.45
C GLN A 230 19.58 -11.33 -34.22
N ARG A 231 19.38 -11.87 -35.41
CA ARG A 231 18.13 -11.68 -36.17
C ARG A 231 16.87 -12.11 -35.41
N LYS A 232 16.98 -13.20 -34.63
CA LYS A 232 15.85 -13.66 -33.80
C LYS A 232 15.51 -12.66 -32.69
N LEU A 233 16.55 -12.12 -32.01
CA LEU A 233 16.36 -11.11 -30.95
C LEU A 233 15.79 -9.81 -31.52
N ASP A 234 16.32 -9.32 -32.64
CA ASP A 234 15.84 -8.14 -33.33
C ASP A 234 14.34 -8.29 -33.71
N ALA A 235 13.96 -9.48 -34.22
CA ALA A 235 12.59 -9.77 -34.58
C ALA A 235 11.66 -9.78 -33.32
N LEU A 236 12.10 -10.32 -32.18
CA LEU A 236 11.32 -10.32 -30.95
C LEU A 236 11.12 -8.90 -30.39
N VAL A 237 12.18 -8.09 -30.38
CA VAL A 237 12.12 -6.68 -29.98
C VAL A 237 11.18 -5.90 -30.92
N ALA A 238 11.31 -6.07 -32.23
CA ALA A 238 10.46 -5.41 -33.22
C ALA A 238 8.99 -5.80 -33.06
N GLN A 239 8.67 -7.08 -32.85
CA GLN A 239 7.29 -7.55 -32.63
C GLN A 239 6.69 -6.94 -31.35
N THR A 240 7.46 -6.90 -30.25
CA THR A 240 7.01 -6.31 -29.00
C THR A 240 6.75 -4.80 -29.18
N ALA A 241 7.68 -4.09 -29.84
CA ALA A 241 7.53 -2.68 -30.14
C ALA A 241 6.29 -2.39 -31.01
N GLN A 242 6.09 -3.20 -32.07
CA GLN A 242 4.94 -3.06 -32.98
C GLN A 242 3.60 -3.22 -32.24
N SER A 243 3.50 -4.18 -31.32
CA SER A 243 2.29 -4.36 -30.50
C SER A 243 2.02 -3.12 -29.65
N PHE A 244 3.02 -2.57 -29.00
CA PHE A 244 2.87 -1.35 -28.20
C PHE A 244 2.50 -0.15 -29.07
N ILE A 245 3.16 0.05 -30.22
CA ILE A 245 2.86 1.12 -31.18
C ILE A 245 1.42 1.03 -31.69
N ALA A 246 0.96 -0.19 -32.00
CA ALA A 246 -0.41 -0.41 -32.47
C ALA A 246 -1.43 0.01 -31.39
N GLU A 247 -1.18 -0.31 -30.14
CA GLU A 247 -2.05 0.06 -29.02
C GLU A 247 -2.06 1.58 -28.77
N VAL A 248 -0.90 2.23 -28.85
CA VAL A 248 -0.82 3.71 -28.79
C VAL A 248 -1.65 4.34 -29.90
N LYS A 249 -1.49 3.85 -31.15
CA LYS A 249 -2.25 4.35 -32.30
C LYS A 249 -3.73 4.12 -32.15
N GLU A 250 -4.16 2.99 -31.63
CA GLU A 250 -5.55 2.67 -31.36
C GLU A 250 -6.15 3.60 -30.30
N ARG A 251 -5.45 3.80 -29.18
CA ARG A 251 -5.96 4.55 -28.02
C ARG A 251 -5.87 6.06 -28.20
N ARG A 252 -4.83 6.55 -28.89
CA ARG A 252 -4.62 8.00 -29.11
C ARG A 252 -5.17 8.48 -30.45
N GLY A 253 -5.12 7.67 -31.48
CA GLY A 253 -5.71 7.93 -32.81
C GLY A 253 -5.30 9.26 -33.42
N ALA A 254 -6.28 10.04 -33.88
CA ALA A 254 -6.07 11.34 -34.51
C ALA A 254 -5.52 12.45 -33.57
N ARG A 255 -5.37 12.17 -32.26
CA ARG A 255 -4.74 13.10 -31.32
C ARG A 255 -3.21 13.17 -31.48
N LEU A 256 -2.60 12.10 -32.01
CA LEU A 256 -1.16 12.04 -32.20
C LEU A 256 -0.67 13.03 -33.26
N ASP A 257 0.42 13.71 -32.97
CA ASP A 257 1.15 14.50 -33.94
C ASP A 257 1.68 13.62 -35.09
N ALA A 258 1.38 14.00 -36.32
CA ALA A 258 1.74 13.20 -37.48
C ALA A 258 3.17 13.47 -38.01
N ASP A 259 3.73 14.62 -37.62
CA ASP A 259 5.01 15.10 -38.15
C ASP A 259 6.20 14.65 -37.28
N THR A 260 5.95 14.17 -36.07
CA THR A 260 7.00 13.74 -35.12
C THR A 260 7.08 12.20 -35.07
N ASP A 261 8.29 11.66 -35.11
CA ASP A 261 8.50 10.22 -34.84
C ASP A 261 8.34 9.92 -33.34
N LEU A 262 7.12 9.56 -32.96
CA LEU A 262 6.75 9.24 -31.57
C LEU A 262 7.21 7.84 -31.12
N PHE A 263 7.75 7.05 -32.03
CA PHE A 263 8.01 5.62 -31.82
C PHE A 263 9.49 5.23 -31.82
N SER A 264 10.35 6.24 -31.71
CA SER A 264 11.82 6.07 -31.59
C SER A 264 12.28 5.61 -30.20
N GLY A 265 11.36 5.60 -29.20
CA GLY A 265 11.69 5.32 -27.80
C GLY A 265 12.08 6.57 -27.00
N GLU A 266 11.88 7.76 -27.55
CA GLU A 266 12.14 9.01 -26.85
C GLU A 266 11.14 9.29 -25.72
N VAL A 267 11.55 10.15 -24.79
CA VAL A 267 10.69 10.70 -23.74
C VAL A 267 10.51 12.20 -23.93
N TRP A 268 9.34 12.69 -23.61
CA TRP A 268 8.99 14.11 -23.72
C TRP A 268 8.52 14.65 -22.39
N THR A 269 8.74 15.95 -22.16
CA THR A 269 8.15 16.64 -21.01
C THR A 269 6.63 16.62 -21.09
N GLY A 270 5.93 16.82 -19.97
CA GLY A 270 4.47 16.84 -19.96
C GLY A 270 3.90 17.84 -20.97
N ARG A 271 4.45 19.05 -21.03
CA ARG A 271 4.03 20.09 -21.98
C ARG A 271 4.17 19.64 -23.44
N GLU A 272 5.30 19.05 -23.79
CA GLU A 272 5.53 18.53 -25.12
C GLU A 272 4.63 17.33 -25.42
N SER A 273 4.42 16.46 -24.46
CA SER A 273 3.54 15.30 -24.57
C SER A 273 2.08 15.70 -24.84
N LEU A 274 1.62 16.82 -24.30
CA LEU A 274 0.32 17.39 -24.62
C LEU A 274 0.28 17.85 -26.08
N ARG A 275 1.29 18.59 -26.54
CA ARG A 275 1.38 19.04 -27.95
C ARG A 275 1.43 17.84 -28.92
N LEU A 276 2.13 16.80 -28.56
CA LEU A 276 2.26 15.57 -29.34
C LEU A 276 1.05 14.64 -29.26
N GLY A 277 0.06 14.97 -28.45
CA GLY A 277 -1.15 14.18 -28.28
C GLY A 277 -0.98 12.90 -27.45
N LEU A 278 0.15 12.77 -26.72
CA LEU A 278 0.42 11.63 -25.87
C LEU A 278 -0.35 11.68 -24.54
N VAL A 279 -0.65 12.87 -24.04
CA VAL A 279 -1.47 13.09 -22.85
C VAL A 279 -2.64 14.00 -23.14
N ASP A 280 -3.62 14.10 -22.25
CA ASP A 280 -4.83 14.86 -22.47
C ASP A 280 -4.81 16.23 -21.82
N GLU A 281 -4.12 16.37 -20.69
CA GLU A 281 -4.06 17.64 -19.94
C GLU A 281 -2.74 17.77 -19.16
N ILE A 282 -2.32 19.02 -18.94
CA ILE A 282 -1.26 19.34 -18.00
C ILE A 282 -1.88 19.64 -16.65
N GLY A 283 -1.42 18.92 -15.63
CA GLY A 283 -1.93 19.11 -14.28
C GLY A 283 -1.33 18.14 -13.26
N THR A 284 -1.51 18.49 -12.00
CA THR A 284 -1.14 17.65 -10.87
C THR A 284 -2.30 16.73 -10.45
N LEU A 285 -2.01 15.80 -9.53
CA LEU A 285 -3.04 14.97 -8.91
C LEU A 285 -4.16 15.82 -8.27
N GLU A 286 -3.78 16.89 -7.57
CA GLU A 286 -4.71 17.77 -6.87
C GLU A 286 -5.65 18.48 -7.86
N GLN A 287 -5.12 18.95 -8.99
CA GLN A 287 -5.91 19.58 -10.04
C GLN A 287 -6.88 18.58 -10.69
N LEU A 288 -6.41 17.38 -10.99
CA LEU A 288 -7.26 16.29 -11.50
C LEU A 288 -8.41 15.99 -10.52
N LEU A 289 -8.10 15.85 -9.24
CA LEU A 289 -9.11 15.57 -8.21
C LEU A 289 -10.12 16.72 -8.09
N ALA A 290 -9.67 17.96 -8.10
CA ALA A 290 -10.55 19.12 -8.05
C ALA A 290 -11.47 19.23 -9.28
N THR A 291 -10.97 18.85 -10.48
CA THR A 291 -11.73 18.96 -11.72
C THR A 291 -12.80 17.85 -11.86
N HIS A 292 -12.45 16.62 -11.50
CA HIS A 292 -13.32 15.46 -11.77
C HIS A 292 -14.07 14.93 -10.56
N PHE A 293 -13.64 15.30 -9.34
CA PHE A 293 -14.17 14.76 -8.09
C PHE A 293 -14.39 15.84 -7.02
N GLU A 294 -14.89 17.00 -7.45
CA GLU A 294 -15.15 18.12 -6.56
C GLU A 294 -15.98 17.69 -5.33
N GLY A 295 -15.51 18.02 -4.13
CA GLY A 295 -16.19 17.69 -2.87
C GLY A 295 -16.07 16.23 -2.41
N VAL A 296 -15.43 15.35 -3.18
CA VAL A 296 -15.19 13.95 -2.79
C VAL A 296 -13.77 13.81 -2.24
N PRO A 297 -13.59 13.40 -0.97
CA PRO A 297 -12.26 13.19 -0.40
C PRO A 297 -11.51 12.09 -1.15
N SER A 298 -10.19 12.20 -1.24
CA SER A 298 -9.34 11.16 -1.80
C SER A 298 -8.65 10.35 -0.70
N SER A 299 -8.38 9.08 -0.99
CA SER A 299 -7.65 8.18 -0.10
C SER A 299 -6.63 7.37 -0.91
N THR A 300 -5.41 7.28 -0.39
CA THR A 300 -4.34 6.52 -1.05
C THR A 300 -4.38 5.05 -0.64
N PHE A 301 -4.41 4.17 -1.64
CA PHE A 301 -4.37 2.72 -1.48
C PHE A 301 -3.08 2.17 -2.08
N VAL A 302 -2.13 1.84 -1.23
CA VAL A 302 -0.81 1.37 -1.66
C VAL A 302 -0.85 -0.13 -1.92
N PRO A 303 -0.43 -0.61 -3.11
CA PRO A 303 -0.30 -2.03 -3.38
C PRO A 303 0.79 -2.63 -2.48
N LYS A 304 0.54 -3.83 -1.96
CA LYS A 304 1.52 -4.53 -1.13
C LYS A 304 2.34 -5.47 -1.98
N ARG A 305 3.67 -5.38 -1.84
CA ARG A 305 4.57 -6.42 -2.33
C ARG A 305 4.19 -7.75 -1.65
N ARG A 306 4.03 -8.80 -2.42
CA ARG A 306 3.78 -10.15 -1.88
C ARG A 306 5.08 -10.64 -1.25
N THR A 307 5.23 -10.45 0.06
CA THR A 307 6.35 -11.02 0.82
C THR A 307 6.04 -12.48 1.11
N ASN A 308 6.87 -13.38 0.62
CA ASN A 308 6.71 -14.83 0.82
C ASN A 308 7.14 -15.30 2.22
N SER A 309 7.61 -14.40 3.08
CA SER A 309 8.10 -14.71 4.42
C SER A 309 7.52 -13.76 5.47
N PHE A 310 6.98 -14.32 6.55
CA PHE A 310 6.57 -13.59 7.75
C PHE A 310 7.70 -12.71 8.32
N PHE A 311 8.93 -13.19 8.25
CA PHE A 311 10.13 -12.45 8.70
C PHE A 311 10.41 -11.20 7.84
N GLU A 312 10.28 -11.27 6.51
CA GLU A 312 10.43 -10.12 5.62
C GLU A 312 9.33 -9.08 5.84
N ALA A 313 8.11 -9.50 6.14
CA ALA A 313 7.02 -8.59 6.46
C ALA A 313 7.29 -7.80 7.74
N ILE A 314 7.83 -8.43 8.78
CA ILE A 314 8.24 -7.75 10.03
C ILE A 314 9.42 -6.81 9.77
N LEU A 315 10.47 -7.27 9.09
CA LEU A 315 11.65 -6.45 8.80
C LEU A 315 11.29 -5.21 7.97
N SER A 316 10.46 -5.36 6.94
CA SER A 316 10.05 -4.23 6.09
C SER A 316 9.24 -3.18 6.86
N GLN A 317 8.35 -3.59 7.76
CA GLN A 317 7.60 -2.65 8.61
C GLN A 317 8.50 -1.96 9.64
N THR A 318 9.47 -2.67 10.21
CA THR A 318 10.42 -2.08 11.15
C THR A 318 11.33 -1.06 10.49
N VAL A 319 11.81 -1.34 9.28
CA VAL A 319 12.64 -0.41 8.50
C VAL A 319 11.85 0.83 8.05
N VAL A 320 10.60 0.67 7.62
CA VAL A 320 9.72 1.80 7.26
C VAL A 320 9.43 2.66 8.49
N ALA A 321 9.06 2.06 9.63
CA ALA A 321 8.81 2.78 10.87
C ALA A 321 10.07 3.51 11.38
N LEU A 322 11.26 2.90 11.26
CA LEU A 322 12.53 3.53 11.63
C LEU A 322 12.87 4.71 10.71
N ARG A 323 12.66 4.55 9.41
CA ARG A 323 12.86 5.62 8.42
C ARG A 323 11.92 6.80 8.68
N ASP A 324 10.64 6.54 8.94
CA ASP A 324 9.65 7.59 9.20
C ASP A 324 9.93 8.30 10.53
N THR A 325 10.44 7.58 11.54
CA THR A 325 10.86 8.16 12.81
C THR A 325 12.13 9.01 12.64
N LEU A 326 13.10 8.57 11.82
CA LEU A 326 14.31 9.34 11.53
C LEU A 326 14.01 10.58 10.67
N ALA A 327 13.11 10.46 9.69
CA ALA A 327 12.67 11.61 8.89
C ALA A 327 11.91 12.65 9.71
N ALA A 328 11.12 12.25 10.71
CA ALA A 328 10.45 13.16 11.63
C ALA A 328 11.42 13.93 12.54
N THR A 329 12.59 13.34 12.87
CA THR A 329 13.64 14.00 13.68
C THR A 329 14.47 15.01 12.89
N GLU A 330 14.57 14.89 11.55
CA GLU A 330 15.29 15.86 10.73
C GLU A 330 14.53 17.19 10.52
N TYR A 331 13.22 17.24 10.74
CA TYR A 331 12.42 18.48 10.63
C TYR A 331 12.41 19.33 11.90
N GLU A 332 12.96 18.86 13.02
CA GLU A 332 13.01 19.65 14.27
C GLU A 332 14.32 20.44 14.50
N VAL A 333 15.25 20.44 13.56
CA VAL A 333 16.55 21.15 13.71
C VAL A 333 16.72 22.26 12.66
N THR A 334 15.68 23.03 12.40
CA THR A 334 15.84 24.30 11.65
C THR A 334 14.83 25.33 12.16
N LEU A 335 15.14 25.95 13.27
CA LEU A 335 14.72 27.30 13.67
C LEU A 335 15.90 27.96 14.39
#